data_c7c3183bc6ded7b67e723589f152c6dc
#
_entry.id   c7c3183bc6ded7b67e723589f152c6dc
#
_cell.length_a   1.000
_cell.length_b   1.000
_cell.length_c   1.000
_cell.angle_alpha   90.00
_cell.angle_beta   90.00
_cell.angle_gamma   90.00
#
_symmetry.space_group_name_H-M   'P 1'
#
loop_
_entity.id
_entity.type
_entity.pdbx_description
1 polymer ?
#
loop_
_entity_poly.entity_id
_entity_poly.type
_entity_poly.pdbx_seq_one_letter_code
_entity_poly.pdbx_strand_id
1 'polypeptide(L)'
;MRAAASSCQVVRVPWAALATAITPPAIAADPPTPIRLALIESMSGPFANTGEAVFRNIMWAVERVNARGGIKLPGGARMLALERYDSKGQNEEALSALRAAMDDGARIVLQGNSSATAAALIDAIDKNNERDPSRRVLFLNYSAVDPVLTNERCSFWHFRFDAHADMRVTALMDVVKDDASLKRVYLIGQDYSFGQAVLRESKRQLGALRPDVQLVGEELHPMGRVKDFAPYATKIIASGAQAVVTGNWGNDLTLLVKAAREAGFNGSFYTFYGNALGAPAAIGDAGIGRVIAVADWLPNVQTAQSEAFYQSFRARFPKAADDYVHMRMQLLVESLAQSIERAGGTDAVAVARAMERADVTLAGQRGRMRATDHQFQQQLVVGVMDRQGVPGVKFDVEGSGYGFRVIKTVAAERAEMPTICRMQRL
;
A
#
# COMPACT_ATOMS: atom_id res chain seq x y z
N MET A 1 33.52 99.78 -52.73
CA MET A 1 34.16 98.68 -52.05
C MET A 1 33.09 97.88 -51.32
N ARG A 2 32.79 96.70 -51.75
CA ARG A 2 31.60 95.93 -51.31
C ARG A 2 32.03 94.89 -50.31
N ALA A 3 31.42 94.91 -49.14
CA ALA A 3 31.57 93.87 -48.11
C ALA A 3 30.67 92.69 -48.37
N ALA A 4 31.20 91.50 -48.32
CA ALA A 4 30.48 90.28 -48.46
C ALA A 4 29.99 89.77 -47.06
N ALA A 5 28.72 89.58 -46.93
CA ALA A 5 28.11 88.97 -45.74
C ALA A 5 28.08 87.46 -45.88
N SER A 6 28.68 86.78 -44.92
CA SER A 6 28.64 85.31 -44.84
C SER A 6 27.47 84.84 -43.95
N SER A 7 26.57 84.09 -44.51
CA SER A 7 25.44 83.56 -43.80
C SER A 7 25.80 82.20 -43.17
N CYS A 8 25.66 82.13 -41.87
CA CYS A 8 25.88 80.91 -41.08
C CYS A 8 24.56 80.10 -41.07
N GLN A 9 24.51 78.91 -41.69
CA GLN A 9 23.36 77.97 -41.62
C GLN A 9 23.52 77.11 -40.42
N VAL A 10 22.54 77.15 -39.46
CA VAL A 10 22.44 76.30 -38.32
C VAL A 10 21.65 75.02 -38.72
N VAL A 11 22.38 73.90 -38.75
CA VAL A 11 21.79 72.57 -38.96
C VAL A 11 21.15 72.08 -37.63
N ARG A 12 19.83 71.99 -37.59
CA ARG A 12 19.07 71.32 -36.49
C ARG A 12 19.06 69.86 -36.73
N VAL A 13 19.70 69.05 -35.81
CA VAL A 13 19.61 67.63 -35.76
C VAL A 13 18.39 67.28 -34.88
N PRO A 14 17.44 66.50 -35.35
CA PRO A 14 16.31 66.07 -34.51
C PRO A 14 16.79 65.01 -33.50
N TRP A 15 16.62 65.26 -32.23
CA TRP A 15 16.75 64.23 -31.17
C TRP A 15 15.54 63.33 -31.18
N ALA A 16 15.69 62.10 -31.73
CA ALA A 16 14.72 61.04 -31.55
C ALA A 16 14.89 60.48 -30.10
N ALA A 17 13.94 60.79 -29.21
CA ALA A 17 13.87 60.19 -27.89
C ALA A 17 13.50 58.71 -28.03
N LEU A 18 14.46 57.80 -27.87
CA LEU A 18 14.17 56.36 -27.66
C LEU A 18 13.54 56.24 -26.27
N ALA A 19 12.22 56.11 -26.20
CA ALA A 19 11.52 55.66 -25.01
C ALA A 19 11.76 54.16 -24.84
N THR A 20 12.76 53.75 -24.07
CA THR A 20 12.87 52.36 -23.58
C THR A 20 11.75 52.11 -22.61
N ALA A 21 10.76 51.32 -23.04
CA ALA A 21 9.73 50.80 -22.17
C ALA A 21 10.39 49.82 -21.19
N ILE A 22 10.59 50.23 -19.95
CA ILE A 22 10.99 49.35 -18.85
C ILE A 22 9.75 48.54 -18.52
N THR A 23 9.67 47.32 -19.03
CA THR A 23 8.69 46.31 -18.57
C THR A 23 9.07 45.95 -17.13
N PRO A 24 8.18 46.12 -16.13
CA PRO A 24 8.44 45.67 -14.79
C PRO A 24 8.69 44.16 -14.81
N PRO A 25 9.65 43.66 -13.99
CA PRO A 25 9.82 42.20 -13.86
C PRO A 25 8.50 41.57 -13.44
N ALA A 26 8.05 40.56 -14.17
CA ALA A 26 6.90 39.76 -13.78
C ALA A 26 7.25 39.17 -12.40
N ILE A 27 6.54 39.61 -11.36
CA ILE A 27 6.61 38.99 -10.04
C ILE A 27 6.18 37.56 -10.28
N ALA A 28 7.10 36.59 -10.22
CA ALA A 28 6.78 35.17 -10.23
C ALA A 28 5.85 34.94 -9.05
N ALA A 29 4.61 34.51 -9.34
CA ALA A 29 3.69 34.12 -8.30
C ALA A 29 4.37 33.02 -7.48
N ASP A 30 4.27 33.09 -6.16
CA ASP A 30 4.77 32.04 -5.28
C ASP A 30 4.22 30.68 -5.75
N PRO A 31 5.06 29.64 -5.77
CA PRO A 31 4.58 28.33 -6.18
C PRO A 31 3.42 27.90 -5.28
N PRO A 32 2.34 27.34 -5.85
CA PRO A 32 1.17 26.98 -5.08
C PRO A 32 1.54 25.98 -3.98
N THR A 33 1.02 26.22 -2.77
CA THR A 33 1.30 25.39 -1.58
C THR A 33 1.06 23.90 -1.89
N PRO A 34 2.00 23.00 -1.58
CA PRO A 34 1.87 21.57 -1.85
C PRO A 34 0.67 20.96 -1.08
N ILE A 35 0.15 19.86 -1.60
CA ILE A 35 -0.88 19.06 -0.93
C ILE A 35 -0.16 18.11 0.02
N ARG A 36 -0.38 18.26 1.32
CA ARG A 36 0.28 17.48 2.37
C ARG A 36 -0.39 16.14 2.58
N LEU A 37 0.42 15.08 2.57
CA LEU A 37 0.05 13.71 2.89
C LEU A 37 0.77 13.33 4.19
N ALA A 38 0.03 13.00 5.25
CA ALA A 38 0.61 12.57 6.51
C ALA A 38 0.67 11.04 6.57
N LEU A 39 1.85 10.47 6.54
CA LEU A 39 2.07 9.04 6.77
C LEU A 39 2.29 8.80 8.26
N ILE A 40 1.33 8.15 8.90
CA ILE A 40 1.37 7.75 10.31
C ILE A 40 1.78 6.28 10.39
N GLU A 41 3.04 6.01 10.68
CA GLU A 41 3.59 4.65 10.76
C GLU A 41 4.61 4.49 11.88
N SER A 42 4.98 3.23 12.16
CA SER A 42 6.08 2.93 13.07
C SER A 42 7.40 3.28 12.41
N MET A 43 7.90 4.47 12.64
CA MET A 43 9.23 4.89 12.16
C MET A 43 10.33 4.55 13.19
N SER A 44 9.93 4.13 14.39
CA SER A 44 10.81 3.64 15.45
C SER A 44 10.25 2.35 16.08
N GLY A 45 11.06 1.68 16.92
CA GLY A 45 10.66 0.44 17.61
C GLY A 45 10.71 -0.82 16.72
N PRO A 46 10.00 -1.90 17.11
CA PRO A 46 10.12 -3.22 16.47
C PRO A 46 9.72 -3.27 14.98
N PHE A 47 8.94 -2.32 14.51
CA PHE A 47 8.42 -2.27 13.14
C PHE A 47 9.05 -1.15 12.30
N ALA A 48 10.11 -0.50 12.77
CA ALA A 48 10.75 0.62 12.09
C ALA A 48 11.18 0.30 10.66
N ASN A 49 11.75 -0.87 10.43
CA ASN A 49 12.16 -1.29 9.08
C ASN A 49 10.98 -1.33 8.10
N THR A 50 9.82 -1.83 8.55
CA THR A 50 8.60 -1.86 7.74
C THR A 50 8.07 -0.45 7.49
N GLY A 51 8.07 0.42 8.49
CA GLY A 51 7.66 1.82 8.35
C GLY A 51 8.52 2.58 7.34
N GLU A 52 9.84 2.43 7.41
CA GLU A 52 10.77 3.03 6.46
C GLU A 52 10.59 2.49 5.03
N ALA A 53 10.36 1.19 4.87
CA ALA A 53 10.11 0.59 3.56
C ALA A 53 8.80 1.09 2.93
N VAL A 54 7.74 1.22 3.73
CA VAL A 54 6.48 1.82 3.31
C VAL A 54 6.67 3.28 2.91
N PHE A 55 7.39 4.05 3.73
CA PHE A 55 7.68 5.45 3.40
C PHE A 55 8.37 5.57 2.04
N ARG A 56 9.42 4.77 1.76
CA ARG A 56 10.10 4.78 0.45
C ARG A 56 9.14 4.46 -0.69
N ASN A 57 8.29 3.47 -0.51
CA ASN A 57 7.34 3.05 -1.53
C ASN A 57 6.33 4.16 -1.87
N ILE A 58 5.72 4.77 -0.84
CA ILE A 58 4.76 5.87 -1.04
C ILE A 58 5.46 7.12 -1.54
N MET A 59 6.67 7.43 -1.04
CA MET A 59 7.49 8.53 -1.54
C MET A 59 7.74 8.41 -3.04
N TRP A 60 8.10 7.22 -3.52
CA TRP A 60 8.29 6.99 -4.95
C TRP A 60 7.01 7.19 -5.76
N ALA A 61 5.86 6.80 -5.24
CA ALA A 61 4.57 7.08 -5.88
C ALA A 61 4.30 8.59 -5.97
N VAL A 62 4.58 9.32 -4.90
CA VAL A 62 4.51 10.80 -4.87
C VAL A 62 5.47 11.43 -5.87
N GLU A 63 6.74 10.98 -5.91
CA GLU A 63 7.74 11.44 -6.87
C GLU A 63 7.27 11.24 -8.32
N ARG A 64 6.63 10.11 -8.64
CA ARG A 64 6.09 9.82 -9.98
C ARG A 64 4.96 10.76 -10.38
N VAL A 65 4.07 11.11 -9.45
CA VAL A 65 3.02 12.11 -9.70
C VAL A 65 3.65 13.49 -9.89
N ASN A 66 4.58 13.88 -9.03
CA ASN A 66 5.24 15.18 -9.10
C ASN A 66 6.09 15.34 -10.37
N ALA A 67 6.78 14.29 -10.82
CA ALA A 67 7.56 14.30 -12.06
C ALA A 67 6.72 14.55 -13.32
N ARG A 68 5.41 14.30 -13.27
CA ARG A 68 4.46 14.63 -14.36
C ARG A 68 3.88 16.04 -14.26
N GLY A 69 4.41 16.86 -13.35
CA GLY A 69 3.97 18.23 -13.10
C GLY A 69 2.94 18.35 -11.96
N GLY A 70 2.81 17.34 -11.11
CA GLY A 70 1.90 17.31 -9.97
C GLY A 70 0.42 17.15 -10.37
N ILE A 71 -0.46 17.57 -9.49
CA ILE A 71 -1.92 17.49 -9.63
C ILE A 71 -2.43 18.76 -10.32
N LYS A 72 -3.14 18.60 -11.43
CA LYS A 72 -3.66 19.72 -12.24
C LYS A 72 -4.96 20.23 -11.65
N LEU A 73 -4.96 21.48 -11.20
CA LEU A 73 -6.12 22.15 -10.63
C LEU A 73 -6.45 23.45 -11.37
N PRO A 74 -7.67 23.98 -11.29
CA PRO A 74 -8.04 25.24 -11.95
C PRO A 74 -7.17 26.43 -11.59
N GLY A 75 -6.61 26.46 -10.36
CA GLY A 75 -5.70 27.49 -9.86
C GLY A 75 -4.21 27.22 -10.11
N GLY A 76 -3.87 26.25 -10.94
CA GLY A 76 -2.51 25.81 -11.21
C GLY A 76 -2.17 24.45 -10.61
N ALA A 77 -1.11 23.83 -11.13
CA ALA A 77 -0.67 22.53 -10.66
C ALA A 77 -0.10 22.61 -9.23
N ARG A 78 -0.41 21.62 -8.40
CA ARG A 78 0.10 21.49 -7.03
C ARG A 78 0.87 20.19 -6.87
N MET A 79 2.03 20.26 -6.23
CA MET A 79 2.82 19.07 -5.90
C MET A 79 2.26 18.38 -4.65
N LEU A 80 2.50 17.09 -4.54
CA LEU A 80 2.27 16.34 -3.31
C LEU A 80 3.51 16.44 -2.40
N ALA A 81 3.31 16.58 -1.10
CA ALA A 81 4.36 16.50 -0.09
C ALA A 81 4.02 15.38 0.91
N LEU A 82 4.92 14.41 1.07
CA LEU A 82 4.77 13.32 2.02
C LEU A 82 5.52 13.64 3.31
N GLU A 83 4.82 13.63 4.42
CA GLU A 83 5.34 13.93 5.75
C GLU A 83 5.24 12.71 6.65
N ARG A 84 6.22 12.53 7.56
CA ARG A 84 6.33 11.39 8.46
C ARG A 84 5.83 11.74 9.85
N TYR A 85 5.00 10.86 10.41
CA TYR A 85 4.54 10.93 11.80
C TYR A 85 4.74 9.56 12.44
N ASP A 86 5.59 9.49 13.46
CA ASP A 86 5.96 8.23 14.12
C ASP A 86 4.90 7.80 15.12
N SER A 87 4.25 6.67 14.86
CA SER A 87 3.31 6.04 15.79
C SER A 87 3.98 5.11 16.80
N LYS A 88 5.28 4.86 16.68
CA LYS A 88 6.04 3.91 17.52
C LYS A 88 5.39 2.51 17.61
N GLY A 89 4.46 2.20 16.69
CA GLY A 89 3.67 0.97 16.72
C GLY A 89 2.61 0.91 17.82
N GLN A 90 2.20 2.06 18.37
CA GLN A 90 1.21 2.17 19.44
C GLN A 90 0.01 2.99 19.03
N ASN A 91 -1.20 2.58 19.43
CA ASN A 91 -2.44 3.28 19.03
C ASN A 91 -2.51 4.70 19.59
N GLU A 92 -2.09 4.90 20.84
CA GLU A 92 -2.10 6.22 21.51
C GLU A 92 -1.15 7.20 20.82
N GLU A 93 0.03 6.73 20.41
CA GLU A 93 1.00 7.52 19.65
C GLU A 93 0.46 7.84 18.25
N ALA A 94 -0.20 6.90 17.58
CA ALA A 94 -0.84 7.12 16.29
C ALA A 94 -1.94 8.19 16.38
N LEU A 95 -2.75 8.20 17.44
CA LEU A 95 -3.75 9.24 17.69
C LEU A 95 -3.13 10.60 18.01
N SER A 96 -1.98 10.63 18.67
CA SER A 96 -1.21 11.85 18.90
C SER A 96 -0.59 12.37 17.60
N ALA A 97 -0.04 11.48 16.79
CA ALA A 97 0.47 11.77 15.45
C ALA A 97 -0.62 12.31 14.52
N LEU A 98 -1.84 11.76 14.58
CA LEU A 98 -2.99 12.29 13.83
C LEU A 98 -3.29 13.74 14.21
N ARG A 99 -3.34 14.05 15.50
CA ARG A 99 -3.58 15.43 15.95
C ARG A 99 -2.50 16.38 15.45
N ALA A 100 -1.24 16.02 15.61
CA ALA A 100 -0.10 16.81 15.11
C ALA A 100 -0.19 17.04 13.60
N ALA A 101 -0.45 16.00 12.80
CA ALA A 101 -0.60 16.11 11.36
C ALA A 101 -1.74 17.06 10.96
N MET A 102 -2.87 17.00 11.67
CA MET A 102 -4.01 17.89 11.44
C MET A 102 -3.70 19.35 11.79
N ASP A 103 -2.96 19.59 12.87
CA ASP A 103 -2.53 20.92 13.30
C ASP A 103 -1.49 21.51 12.33
N ASP A 104 -0.61 20.67 11.76
CA ASP A 104 0.31 21.03 10.68
C ASP A 104 -0.41 21.28 9.33
N GLY A 105 -1.72 21.06 9.26
CA GLY A 105 -2.53 21.34 8.08
C GLY A 105 -2.75 20.18 7.13
N ALA A 106 -2.31 18.95 7.45
CA ALA A 106 -2.62 17.78 6.66
C ALA A 106 -4.13 17.47 6.71
N ARG A 107 -4.68 17.10 5.54
CA ARG A 107 -6.08 16.69 5.39
C ARG A 107 -6.22 15.33 4.74
N ILE A 108 -5.11 14.69 4.45
CA ILE A 108 -5.03 13.34 3.90
C ILE A 108 -4.03 12.56 4.74
N VAL A 109 -4.50 11.50 5.37
CA VAL A 109 -3.72 10.63 6.27
C VAL A 109 -3.56 9.26 5.62
N LEU A 110 -2.38 8.69 5.73
CA LEU A 110 -2.05 7.34 5.26
C LEU A 110 -1.59 6.50 6.45
N GLN A 111 -2.10 5.28 6.56
CA GLN A 111 -1.62 4.27 7.51
C GLN A 111 -2.05 2.89 7.02
N GLY A 112 -1.34 1.82 7.40
CA GLY A 112 -1.74 0.48 6.95
C GLY A 112 -1.11 -0.69 7.69
N ASN A 113 -0.08 -0.52 8.50
CA ASN A 113 0.63 -1.66 9.10
C ASN A 113 -0.06 -2.27 10.34
N SER A 114 -1.21 -1.77 10.76
CA SER A 114 -1.96 -2.36 11.87
C SER A 114 -3.45 -2.10 11.72
N SER A 115 -4.24 -3.16 11.70
CA SER A 115 -5.71 -3.05 11.67
C SER A 115 -6.27 -2.43 12.95
N ALA A 116 -5.63 -2.66 14.10
CA ALA A 116 -6.04 -2.03 15.36
C ALA A 116 -5.80 -0.52 15.33
N THR A 117 -4.64 -0.09 14.81
CA THR A 117 -4.34 1.34 14.62
C THR A 117 -5.27 1.98 13.59
N ALA A 118 -5.52 1.30 12.47
CA ALA A 118 -6.46 1.77 11.44
C ALA A 118 -7.86 1.99 12.03
N ALA A 119 -8.35 1.05 12.84
CA ALA A 119 -9.64 1.17 13.52
C ALA A 119 -9.69 2.39 14.46
N ALA A 120 -8.64 2.62 15.24
CA ALA A 120 -8.55 3.78 16.12
C ALA A 120 -8.53 5.10 15.34
N LEU A 121 -7.81 5.14 14.21
CA LEU A 121 -7.76 6.32 13.33
C LEU A 121 -9.12 6.58 12.67
N ILE A 122 -9.83 5.55 12.20
CA ILE A 122 -11.19 5.69 11.64
C ILE A 122 -12.11 6.37 12.66
N ASP A 123 -12.17 5.85 13.89
CA ASP A 123 -13.03 6.42 14.95
C ASP A 123 -12.68 7.87 15.28
N ALA A 124 -11.39 8.19 15.32
CA ALA A 124 -10.92 9.54 15.63
C ALA A 124 -11.22 10.53 14.49
N ILE A 125 -11.06 10.09 13.24
CA ILE A 125 -11.32 10.89 12.05
C ILE A 125 -12.82 11.12 11.88
N ASP A 126 -13.66 10.11 12.07
CA ASP A 126 -15.12 10.24 12.02
C ASP A 126 -15.61 11.29 13.02
N LYS A 127 -15.19 11.20 14.28
CA LYS A 127 -15.51 12.17 15.33
C LYS A 127 -15.02 13.58 15.01
N ASN A 128 -13.80 13.71 14.45
CA ASN A 128 -13.29 15.01 14.05
C ASN A 128 -14.12 15.62 12.92
N ASN A 129 -14.39 14.82 11.87
CA ASN A 129 -15.06 15.29 10.66
C ASN A 129 -16.54 15.63 10.88
N GLU A 130 -17.17 14.99 11.88
CA GLU A 130 -18.50 15.35 12.36
C GLU A 130 -18.48 16.68 13.14
N ARG A 131 -17.52 16.83 14.07
CA ARG A 131 -17.41 18.01 14.94
C ARG A 131 -16.96 19.27 14.22
N ASP A 132 -16.01 19.13 13.26
CA ASP A 132 -15.40 20.27 12.56
C ASP A 132 -15.39 20.04 11.03
N PRO A 133 -16.49 20.42 10.34
CA PRO A 133 -16.59 20.30 8.90
C PRO A 133 -15.52 21.08 8.11
N SER A 134 -14.90 22.10 8.71
CA SER A 134 -13.86 22.90 8.05
C SER A 134 -12.48 22.23 8.04
N ARG A 135 -12.28 21.23 8.92
CA ARG A 135 -11.00 20.52 9.09
C ARG A 135 -11.13 19.01 8.82
N ARG A 136 -12.01 18.63 7.91
CA ARG A 136 -12.23 17.23 7.52
C ARG A 136 -10.98 16.59 6.96
N VAL A 137 -10.78 15.32 7.30
CA VAL A 137 -9.62 14.50 6.95
C VAL A 137 -10.07 13.25 6.22
N LEU A 138 -9.35 12.86 5.17
CA LEU A 138 -9.47 11.57 4.50
C LEU A 138 -8.42 10.60 5.03
N PHE A 139 -8.80 9.35 5.19
CA PHE A 139 -7.92 8.27 5.59
C PHE A 139 -7.75 7.25 4.46
N LEU A 140 -6.54 7.12 3.95
CA LEU A 140 -6.17 6.15 2.92
C LEU A 140 -5.37 5.01 3.54
N ASN A 141 -5.98 3.85 3.60
CA ASN A 141 -5.43 2.63 4.18
C ASN A 141 -4.82 1.77 3.08
N TYR A 142 -3.51 1.59 3.10
CA TYR A 142 -2.79 0.84 2.07
C TYR A 142 -2.57 -0.64 2.42
N SER A 143 -2.82 -1.11 3.67
CA SER A 143 -2.46 -2.48 4.06
C SER A 143 -3.14 -3.05 5.31
N ALA A 144 -3.93 -2.29 6.07
CA ALA A 144 -4.68 -2.83 7.20
C ALA A 144 -5.90 -3.61 6.68
N VAL A 145 -5.86 -4.93 6.80
CA VAL A 145 -6.71 -5.84 6.04
C VAL A 145 -7.75 -6.59 6.86
N ASP A 146 -8.05 -6.15 8.08
CA ASP A 146 -9.20 -6.67 8.83
C ASP A 146 -10.49 -6.35 8.06
N PRO A 147 -11.33 -7.36 7.72
CA PRO A 147 -12.56 -7.15 6.97
C PRO A 147 -13.53 -6.16 7.62
N VAL A 148 -13.54 -6.08 8.95
CA VAL A 148 -14.42 -5.19 9.72
C VAL A 148 -14.31 -3.72 9.32
N LEU A 149 -13.12 -3.29 8.87
CA LEU A 149 -12.82 -1.89 8.54
C LEU A 149 -13.58 -1.35 7.33
N THR A 150 -14.07 -2.22 6.43
CA THR A 150 -14.91 -1.87 5.28
C THR A 150 -16.27 -2.61 5.32
N ASN A 151 -16.62 -3.20 6.46
CA ASN A 151 -17.92 -3.80 6.74
C ASN A 151 -18.58 -3.05 7.91
N GLU A 152 -18.58 -3.61 9.11
CA GLU A 152 -19.27 -3.06 10.29
C GLU A 152 -18.76 -1.68 10.69
N ARG A 153 -17.47 -1.40 10.47
CA ARG A 153 -16.80 -0.13 10.81
C ARG A 153 -16.45 0.68 9.57
N CYS A 154 -17.16 0.49 8.46
CA CYS A 154 -16.94 1.29 7.28
C CYS A 154 -17.27 2.77 7.53
N SER A 155 -16.46 3.65 6.98
CA SER A 155 -16.58 5.10 7.11
C SER A 155 -16.50 5.76 5.74
N PHE A 156 -17.28 6.83 5.55
CA PHE A 156 -17.23 7.67 4.34
C PHE A 156 -15.84 8.30 4.13
N TRP A 157 -15.04 8.42 5.16
CA TRP A 157 -13.73 9.05 5.14
C TRP A 157 -12.57 8.06 4.97
N HIS A 158 -12.85 6.75 5.03
CA HIS A 158 -11.84 5.69 4.97
C HIS A 158 -11.90 4.96 3.63
N PHE A 159 -10.76 4.84 2.95
CA PHE A 159 -10.59 4.14 1.68
C PHE A 159 -9.48 3.10 1.81
N ARG A 160 -9.78 1.82 1.59
CA ARG A 160 -8.81 0.74 1.67
C ARG A 160 -8.36 0.28 0.29
N PHE A 161 -7.04 0.23 0.09
CA PHE A 161 -6.42 -0.13 -1.19
C PHE A 161 -5.86 -1.55 -1.23
N ASP A 162 -5.72 -2.23 -0.10
CA ASP A 162 -5.34 -3.65 -0.06
C ASP A 162 -6.57 -4.56 0.01
N ALA A 163 -6.45 -5.76 -0.56
CA ALA A 163 -7.45 -6.81 -0.41
C ALA A 163 -7.55 -7.23 1.07
N HIS A 164 -8.74 -7.24 1.63
CA HIS A 164 -8.93 -7.67 3.01
C HIS A 164 -8.76 -9.19 3.19
N ALA A 165 -8.71 -9.64 4.44
CA ALA A 165 -8.38 -11.01 4.78
C ALA A 165 -9.22 -12.04 4.02
N ASP A 166 -10.54 -11.83 3.92
CA ASP A 166 -11.43 -12.79 3.26
C ASP A 166 -11.15 -12.90 1.74
N MET A 167 -10.82 -11.75 1.08
CA MET A 167 -10.41 -11.74 -0.33
C MET A 167 -9.08 -12.51 -0.52
N ARG A 168 -8.12 -12.34 0.39
CA ARG A 168 -6.84 -13.04 0.36
C ARG A 168 -7.00 -14.53 0.63
N VAL A 169 -7.85 -14.91 1.59
CA VAL A 169 -8.21 -16.31 1.83
C VAL A 169 -8.83 -16.92 0.57
N THR A 170 -9.75 -16.21 -0.09
CA THR A 170 -10.36 -16.67 -1.35
C THR A 170 -9.31 -17.00 -2.41
N ALA A 171 -8.31 -16.11 -2.58
CA ALA A 171 -7.25 -16.36 -3.54
C ALA A 171 -6.35 -17.56 -3.18
N LEU A 172 -6.04 -17.75 -1.89
CA LEU A 172 -5.31 -18.95 -1.43
C LEU A 172 -6.15 -20.22 -1.58
N MET A 173 -7.42 -20.17 -1.29
CA MET A 173 -8.33 -21.32 -1.44
C MET A 173 -8.53 -21.70 -2.91
N ASP A 174 -8.38 -20.78 -3.85
CA ASP A 174 -8.34 -21.07 -5.29
C ASP A 174 -7.14 -21.95 -5.69
N VAL A 175 -6.06 -21.95 -4.91
CA VAL A 175 -4.93 -22.87 -5.07
C VAL A 175 -5.17 -24.17 -4.30
N VAL A 176 -5.61 -24.06 -3.04
CA VAL A 176 -5.90 -25.22 -2.16
C VAL A 176 -6.95 -26.16 -2.75
N LYS A 177 -7.99 -25.62 -3.40
CA LYS A 177 -9.05 -26.46 -4.00
C LYS A 177 -8.55 -27.37 -5.12
N ASP A 178 -7.49 -26.96 -5.84
CA ASP A 178 -6.93 -27.69 -6.96
C ASP A 178 -5.90 -28.76 -6.51
N ASP A 179 -5.49 -28.74 -5.23
CA ASP A 179 -4.53 -29.72 -4.66
C ASP A 179 -5.27 -30.93 -4.06
N ALA A 180 -5.49 -31.95 -4.85
CA ALA A 180 -6.15 -33.20 -4.41
C ALA A 180 -5.35 -33.96 -3.35
N SER A 181 -4.04 -33.74 -3.25
CA SER A 181 -3.15 -34.43 -2.29
C SER A 181 -3.27 -33.88 -0.87
N LEU A 182 -3.73 -32.64 -0.72
CA LEU A 182 -3.90 -31.98 0.56
C LEU A 182 -5.14 -32.53 1.29
N LYS A 183 -4.93 -33.11 2.49
CA LYS A 183 -5.98 -33.70 3.33
C LYS A 183 -6.03 -33.17 4.76
N ARG A 184 -4.93 -32.53 5.23
CA ARG A 184 -4.78 -32.13 6.64
C ARG A 184 -4.17 -30.74 6.72
N VAL A 185 -4.93 -29.79 7.26
CA VAL A 185 -4.53 -28.38 7.36
C VAL A 185 -4.52 -27.93 8.82
N TYR A 186 -3.50 -27.15 9.19
CA TYR A 186 -3.38 -26.46 10.46
C TYR A 186 -3.55 -24.96 10.26
N LEU A 187 -4.33 -24.29 11.11
CA LEU A 187 -4.50 -22.85 11.11
C LEU A 187 -3.74 -22.24 12.30
N ILE A 188 -2.95 -21.21 12.04
CA ILE A 188 -2.27 -20.46 13.11
C ILE A 188 -2.24 -18.98 12.77
N GLY A 189 -2.47 -18.12 13.76
CA GLY A 189 -2.50 -16.68 13.57
C GLY A 189 -2.09 -15.87 14.79
N GLN A 190 -1.82 -14.61 14.57
CA GLN A 190 -1.59 -13.63 15.63
C GLN A 190 -2.91 -13.32 16.35
N ASP A 191 -2.89 -13.24 17.69
CA ASP A 191 -4.10 -13.04 18.51
C ASP A 191 -4.52 -11.58 18.54
N TYR A 192 -5.20 -11.16 17.49
CA TYR A 192 -5.95 -9.91 17.39
C TYR A 192 -7.00 -10.01 16.26
N SER A 193 -7.82 -8.99 16.08
CA SER A 193 -9.00 -9.03 15.17
C SER A 193 -8.70 -9.55 13.77
N PHE A 194 -7.58 -9.12 13.16
CA PHE A 194 -7.17 -9.60 11.84
C PHE A 194 -6.80 -11.09 11.84
N GLY A 195 -5.95 -11.54 12.79
CA GLY A 195 -5.56 -12.95 12.86
C GLY A 195 -6.78 -13.88 13.09
N GLN A 196 -7.68 -13.46 13.98
CA GLN A 196 -8.95 -14.15 14.23
C GLN A 196 -9.82 -14.20 12.96
N ALA A 197 -9.89 -13.11 12.17
CA ALA A 197 -10.60 -13.07 10.90
C ALA A 197 -10.01 -14.07 9.89
N VAL A 198 -8.68 -14.14 9.77
CA VAL A 198 -8.00 -15.07 8.87
C VAL A 198 -8.35 -16.53 9.23
N LEU A 199 -8.27 -16.90 10.51
CA LEU A 199 -8.60 -18.26 10.95
C LEU A 199 -10.08 -18.58 10.68
N ARG A 200 -10.97 -17.70 11.07
CA ARG A 200 -12.43 -17.87 10.87
C ARG A 200 -12.76 -18.08 9.40
N GLU A 201 -12.26 -17.20 8.52
CA GLU A 201 -12.57 -17.28 7.10
C GLU A 201 -11.90 -18.48 6.42
N SER A 202 -10.65 -18.79 6.78
CA SER A 202 -9.98 -20.01 6.28
C SER A 202 -10.75 -21.27 6.62
N LYS A 203 -11.22 -21.38 7.86
CA LYS A 203 -12.05 -22.51 8.29
C LYS A 203 -13.37 -22.59 7.51
N ARG A 204 -14.04 -21.45 7.35
CA ARG A 204 -15.31 -21.38 6.60
C ARG A 204 -15.15 -21.80 5.15
N GLN A 205 -14.14 -21.24 4.44
CA GLN A 205 -13.92 -21.55 3.02
C GLN A 205 -13.38 -22.95 2.81
N LEU A 206 -12.46 -23.43 3.66
CA LEU A 206 -11.96 -24.79 3.60
C LEU A 206 -13.11 -25.80 3.74
N GLY A 207 -13.98 -25.62 4.74
CA GLY A 207 -15.14 -26.49 4.93
C GLY A 207 -16.14 -26.47 3.76
N ALA A 208 -16.30 -25.32 3.09
CA ALA A 208 -17.20 -25.20 1.95
C ALA A 208 -16.61 -25.77 0.64
N LEU A 209 -15.33 -25.54 0.38
CA LEU A 209 -14.67 -25.88 -0.90
C LEU A 209 -14.01 -27.25 -0.89
N ARG A 210 -13.54 -27.70 0.26
CA ARG A 210 -12.77 -28.93 0.47
C ARG A 210 -13.23 -29.64 1.75
N PRO A 211 -14.50 -30.11 1.79
CA PRO A 211 -15.02 -30.83 2.96
C PRO A 211 -14.30 -32.17 3.25
N ASP A 212 -13.49 -32.63 2.28
CA ASP A 212 -12.61 -33.79 2.41
C ASP A 212 -11.28 -33.46 3.14
N VAL A 213 -10.97 -32.18 3.39
CA VAL A 213 -9.77 -31.74 4.10
C VAL A 213 -10.08 -31.54 5.58
N GLN A 214 -9.33 -32.25 6.41
CA GLN A 214 -9.47 -32.19 7.85
C GLN A 214 -8.71 -30.98 8.42
N LEU A 215 -9.38 -30.16 9.22
CA LEU A 215 -8.72 -29.18 10.08
C LEU A 215 -8.15 -29.92 11.30
N VAL A 216 -6.82 -30.06 11.37
CA VAL A 216 -6.12 -30.85 12.40
C VAL A 216 -5.59 -30.00 13.56
N GLY A 217 -5.74 -28.67 13.49
CA GLY A 217 -5.41 -27.75 14.58
C GLY A 217 -5.74 -26.31 14.22
N GLU A 218 -6.05 -25.53 15.25
CA GLU A 218 -6.33 -24.10 15.18
C GLU A 218 -5.73 -23.42 16.41
N GLU A 219 -4.88 -22.39 16.20
CA GLU A 219 -4.21 -21.75 17.33
C GLU A 219 -3.97 -20.26 17.06
N LEU A 220 -4.05 -19.46 18.11
CA LEU A 220 -3.66 -18.05 18.13
C LEU A 220 -2.45 -17.86 19.07
N HIS A 221 -1.57 -16.92 18.73
CA HIS A 221 -0.41 -16.58 19.56
C HIS A 221 -0.27 -15.07 19.75
N PRO A 222 0.35 -14.60 20.84
CA PRO A 222 0.56 -13.18 21.08
C PRO A 222 1.37 -12.51 19.95
N MET A 223 0.81 -11.46 19.34
CA MET A 223 1.42 -10.74 18.22
C MET A 223 2.74 -10.07 18.64
N GLY A 224 3.83 -10.35 17.92
CA GLY A 224 5.14 -9.69 18.06
C GLY A 224 5.86 -9.98 19.38
N ARG A 225 5.35 -10.91 20.20
CA ARG A 225 5.90 -11.24 21.52
C ARG A 225 6.53 -12.62 21.61
N VAL A 226 6.19 -13.52 20.70
CA VAL A 226 6.73 -14.87 20.66
C VAL A 226 8.13 -14.81 20.05
N LYS A 227 9.13 -15.23 20.83
CA LYS A 227 10.54 -15.29 20.38
C LYS A 227 10.96 -16.68 19.95
N ASP A 228 10.27 -17.71 20.45
CA ASP A 228 10.51 -19.11 20.12
C ASP A 228 9.21 -19.78 19.66
N PHE A 229 9.18 -20.19 18.38
CA PHE A 229 8.05 -20.88 17.78
C PHE A 229 8.19 -22.42 17.81
N ALA A 230 9.23 -22.99 18.43
CA ALA A 230 9.40 -24.45 18.53
C ALA A 230 8.20 -25.17 19.15
N PRO A 231 7.55 -24.66 20.23
CA PRO A 231 6.35 -25.29 20.77
C PRO A 231 5.18 -25.37 19.77
N TYR A 232 5.00 -24.31 18.94
CA TYR A 232 3.99 -24.29 17.89
C TYR A 232 4.34 -25.27 16.76
N ALA A 233 5.61 -25.29 16.34
CA ALA A 233 6.11 -26.24 15.35
C ALA A 233 5.90 -27.68 15.77
N THR A 234 6.15 -28.01 17.04
CA THR A 234 5.90 -29.34 17.60
C THR A 234 4.42 -29.74 17.50
N LYS A 235 3.49 -28.84 17.82
CA LYS A 235 2.04 -29.09 17.69
C LYS A 235 1.64 -29.30 16.23
N ILE A 236 2.15 -28.49 15.31
CA ILE A 236 1.89 -28.61 13.86
C ILE A 236 2.32 -30.00 13.38
N ILE A 237 3.51 -30.46 13.74
CA ILE A 237 4.03 -31.77 13.34
C ILE A 237 3.23 -32.89 13.98
N ALA A 238 2.97 -32.82 15.29
CA ALA A 238 2.23 -33.83 16.01
C ALA A 238 0.79 -33.99 15.47
N SER A 239 0.19 -32.94 14.95
CA SER A 239 -1.12 -32.99 14.30
C SER A 239 -1.12 -33.75 12.97
N GLY A 240 0.07 -33.98 12.38
CA GLY A 240 0.25 -34.54 11.06
C GLY A 240 -0.24 -33.63 9.94
N ALA A 241 -0.26 -32.34 10.14
CA ALA A 241 -0.62 -31.36 9.11
C ALA A 241 0.25 -31.53 7.87
N GLN A 242 -0.33 -31.35 6.70
CA GLN A 242 0.36 -31.28 5.39
C GLN A 242 0.54 -29.83 4.94
N ALA A 243 -0.27 -28.93 5.47
CA ALA A 243 -0.15 -27.51 5.22
C ALA A 243 -0.54 -26.69 6.44
N VAL A 244 0.04 -25.50 6.51
CA VAL A 244 -0.30 -24.44 7.47
C VAL A 244 -0.88 -23.26 6.69
N VAL A 245 -2.01 -22.73 7.14
CA VAL A 245 -2.55 -21.45 6.65
C VAL A 245 -2.35 -20.40 7.73
N THR A 246 -1.76 -19.26 7.38
CA THR A 246 -1.47 -18.20 8.33
C THR A 246 -1.51 -16.81 7.71
N GLY A 247 -2.06 -15.86 8.48
CA GLY A 247 -1.97 -14.44 8.22
C GLY A 247 -0.79 -13.75 8.92
N ASN A 248 0.07 -14.50 9.60
CA ASN A 248 1.21 -13.92 10.32
C ASN A 248 2.04 -13.00 9.42
N TRP A 249 2.54 -11.92 10.00
CA TRP A 249 3.41 -10.95 9.37
C TRP A 249 4.59 -10.57 10.27
N GLY A 250 5.60 -9.93 9.68
CA GLY A 250 6.83 -9.57 10.38
C GLY A 250 7.59 -10.81 10.88
N ASN A 251 8.27 -10.66 12.00
CA ASN A 251 9.08 -11.74 12.59
C ASN A 251 8.27 -12.98 12.99
N ASP A 252 6.98 -12.83 13.31
CA ASP A 252 6.16 -13.97 13.72
C ASP A 252 5.99 -14.97 12.56
N LEU A 253 5.93 -14.50 11.30
CA LEU A 253 5.91 -15.38 10.14
C LEU A 253 7.25 -16.10 9.95
N THR A 254 8.34 -15.35 9.93
CA THR A 254 9.67 -15.91 9.63
C THR A 254 10.12 -16.90 10.69
N LEU A 255 9.89 -16.58 11.98
CA LEU A 255 10.21 -17.47 13.08
C LEU A 255 9.35 -18.74 13.07
N LEU A 256 8.05 -18.63 12.74
CA LEU A 256 7.16 -19.80 12.61
C LEU A 256 7.66 -20.75 11.52
N VAL A 257 7.92 -20.22 10.31
CA VAL A 257 8.37 -21.05 9.18
C VAL A 257 9.71 -21.72 9.48
N LYS A 258 10.67 -20.97 10.04
CA LYS A 258 11.99 -21.52 10.40
C LYS A 258 11.85 -22.61 11.45
N ALA A 259 11.20 -22.35 12.55
CA ALA A 259 11.02 -23.34 13.62
C ALA A 259 10.33 -24.62 13.12
N ALA A 260 9.29 -24.49 12.30
CA ALA A 260 8.62 -25.64 11.71
C ALA A 260 9.54 -26.45 10.80
N ARG A 261 10.34 -25.77 9.98
CA ARG A 261 11.30 -26.44 9.08
C ARG A 261 12.44 -27.10 9.86
N GLU A 262 13.02 -26.44 10.84
CA GLU A 262 14.05 -26.97 11.72
C GLU A 262 13.55 -28.21 12.49
N ALA A 263 12.29 -28.20 12.92
CA ALA A 263 11.65 -29.35 13.56
C ALA A 263 11.29 -30.49 12.58
N GLY A 264 11.50 -30.31 11.25
CA GLY A 264 11.26 -31.35 10.24
C GLY A 264 9.89 -31.29 9.57
N PHE A 265 9.13 -30.21 9.72
CA PHE A 265 7.88 -30.01 8.96
C PHE A 265 8.16 -29.87 7.47
N ASN A 266 7.61 -30.78 6.65
CA ASN A 266 7.81 -30.82 5.20
C ASN A 266 6.59 -30.34 4.39
N GLY A 267 5.54 -29.83 5.06
CA GLY A 267 4.34 -29.30 4.43
C GLY A 267 4.50 -27.92 3.85
N SER A 268 3.42 -27.45 3.24
CA SER A 268 3.34 -26.12 2.63
C SER A 268 2.84 -25.07 3.65
N PHE A 269 3.26 -23.81 3.44
CA PHE A 269 2.74 -22.64 4.15
C PHE A 269 1.97 -21.77 3.18
N TYR A 270 0.68 -21.64 3.37
CA TYR A 270 -0.18 -20.69 2.66
C TYR A 270 -0.24 -19.41 3.47
N THR A 271 0.38 -18.33 2.95
CA THR A 271 0.69 -17.13 3.71
C THR A 271 0.14 -15.87 3.04
N PHE A 272 -0.09 -14.84 3.85
CA PHE A 272 -0.40 -13.51 3.33
C PHE A 272 0.86 -12.70 3.03
N TYR A 273 1.95 -12.97 3.73
CA TYR A 273 3.12 -12.11 3.76
C TYR A 273 4.45 -12.88 3.60
N GLY A 274 4.41 -14.06 2.97
CA GLY A 274 5.63 -14.81 2.66
C GLY A 274 6.61 -14.05 1.75
N ASN A 275 6.10 -13.10 0.98
CA ASN A 275 6.86 -12.20 0.10
C ASN A 275 7.17 -10.83 0.74
N ALA A 276 6.88 -10.63 2.03
CA ALA A 276 7.10 -9.35 2.71
C ALA A 276 8.59 -9.10 3.00
N LEU A 277 8.89 -7.85 3.36
CA LEU A 277 10.24 -7.38 3.67
C LEU A 277 10.98 -8.34 4.61
N GLY A 278 12.15 -8.80 4.19
CA GLY A 278 13.02 -9.71 4.94
C GLY A 278 12.56 -11.17 5.02
N ALA A 279 11.32 -11.48 4.64
CA ALA A 279 10.79 -12.84 4.80
C ALA A 279 11.50 -13.85 3.88
N PRO A 280 11.68 -13.63 2.56
CA PRO A 280 12.37 -14.58 1.71
C PRO A 280 13.83 -14.84 2.14
N ALA A 281 14.55 -13.78 2.50
CA ALA A 281 15.93 -13.90 3.00
C ALA A 281 16.02 -14.70 4.31
N ALA A 282 15.11 -14.43 5.25
CA ALA A 282 15.09 -15.10 6.55
C ALA A 282 14.64 -16.56 6.46
N ILE A 283 13.72 -16.89 5.55
CA ILE A 283 13.20 -18.24 5.34
C ILE A 283 14.23 -19.09 4.56
N GLY A 284 14.89 -18.50 3.56
CA GLY A 284 15.91 -19.16 2.76
C GLY A 284 15.40 -20.41 2.02
N ASP A 285 16.29 -21.38 1.82
CA ASP A 285 15.99 -22.64 1.12
C ASP A 285 14.80 -23.42 1.69
N ALA A 286 14.52 -23.22 2.97
CA ALA A 286 13.39 -23.85 3.63
C ALA A 286 12.03 -23.51 3.00
N GLY A 287 11.95 -22.36 2.30
CA GLY A 287 10.71 -21.90 1.65
C GLY A 287 10.51 -22.35 0.22
N ILE A 288 11.55 -22.90 -0.43
CA ILE A 288 11.50 -23.28 -1.85
C ILE A 288 10.40 -24.32 -2.10
N GLY A 289 9.48 -24.00 -3.02
CA GLY A 289 8.35 -24.84 -3.39
C GLY A 289 7.31 -25.02 -2.27
N ARG A 290 7.45 -24.35 -1.12
CA ARG A 290 6.63 -24.61 0.08
C ARG A 290 6.00 -23.38 0.69
N VAL A 291 6.62 -22.20 0.55
CA VAL A 291 6.00 -20.95 0.98
C VAL A 291 5.22 -20.37 -0.18
N ILE A 292 3.91 -20.33 -0.02
CA ILE A 292 2.95 -19.82 -1.00
C ILE A 292 2.41 -18.51 -0.44
N ALA A 293 2.52 -17.44 -1.21
CA ALA A 293 2.10 -16.10 -0.78
C ALA A 293 1.05 -15.52 -1.72
N VAL A 294 0.00 -14.91 -1.14
CA VAL A 294 -0.95 -14.08 -1.89
C VAL A 294 -0.55 -12.62 -1.82
N ALA A 295 -0.55 -11.94 -2.94
CA ALA A 295 -0.22 -10.51 -3.04
C ALA A 295 -1.11 -9.80 -4.06
N ASP A 296 -1.13 -8.46 -3.99
CA ASP A 296 -1.72 -7.59 -5.02
C ASP A 296 -0.89 -7.63 -6.31
N TRP A 297 0.41 -7.86 -6.19
CA TRP A 297 1.37 -7.93 -7.28
C TRP A 297 2.66 -8.60 -6.80
N LEU A 298 3.41 -9.21 -7.71
CA LEU A 298 4.73 -9.80 -7.48
C LEU A 298 5.70 -9.36 -8.59
N PRO A 299 7.00 -9.17 -8.32
CA PRO A 299 8.00 -8.78 -9.33
C PRO A 299 8.04 -9.66 -10.56
N ASN A 300 7.69 -10.95 -10.41
CA ASN A 300 7.71 -11.95 -11.47
C ASN A 300 6.35 -12.13 -12.16
N VAL A 301 5.45 -11.16 -12.10
CA VAL A 301 4.30 -11.09 -13.01
C VAL A 301 4.82 -10.82 -14.43
N GLN A 302 4.57 -11.78 -15.33
CA GLN A 302 5.21 -11.87 -16.65
C GLN A 302 4.56 -10.95 -17.69
N THR A 303 4.68 -9.63 -17.50
CA THR A 303 4.29 -8.63 -18.49
C THR A 303 5.41 -7.59 -18.65
N ALA A 304 5.61 -7.08 -19.86
CA ALA A 304 6.61 -6.05 -20.11
C ALA A 304 6.40 -4.78 -19.27
N GLN A 305 5.14 -4.39 -19.04
CA GLN A 305 4.83 -3.22 -18.20
C GLN A 305 5.19 -3.46 -16.72
N SER A 306 4.89 -4.65 -16.19
CA SER A 306 5.23 -5.04 -14.82
C SER A 306 6.75 -5.08 -14.62
N GLU A 307 7.46 -5.65 -15.58
CA GLU A 307 8.92 -5.70 -15.55
C GLU A 307 9.55 -4.30 -15.58
N ALA A 308 9.13 -3.44 -16.52
CA ALA A 308 9.62 -2.08 -16.62
C ALA A 308 9.33 -1.26 -15.34
N PHE A 309 8.17 -1.47 -14.73
CA PHE A 309 7.81 -0.87 -13.46
C PHE A 309 8.79 -1.27 -12.35
N TYR A 310 9.03 -2.57 -12.18
CA TYR A 310 9.94 -3.06 -11.15
C TYR A 310 11.39 -2.61 -11.38
N GLN A 311 11.87 -2.64 -12.62
CA GLN A 311 13.19 -2.13 -12.98
C GLN A 311 13.34 -0.64 -12.65
N SER A 312 12.30 0.16 -12.87
CA SER A 312 12.27 1.58 -12.52
C SER A 312 12.38 1.80 -11.00
N PHE A 313 11.71 0.95 -10.21
CA PHE A 313 11.84 0.98 -8.75
C PHE A 313 13.28 0.67 -8.31
N ARG A 314 13.85 -0.42 -8.82
CA ARG A 314 15.23 -0.83 -8.47
C ARG A 314 16.29 0.18 -8.96
N ALA A 315 16.06 0.85 -10.07
CA ALA A 315 16.93 1.95 -10.52
C ALA A 315 16.89 3.15 -9.56
N ARG A 316 15.72 3.45 -8.99
CA ARG A 316 15.56 4.51 -7.99
C ARG A 316 16.13 4.13 -6.63
N PHE A 317 16.02 2.84 -6.26
CA PHE A 317 16.49 2.29 -4.99
C PHE A 317 17.41 1.09 -5.26
N PRO A 318 18.69 1.33 -5.57
CA PRO A 318 19.60 0.27 -6.02
C PRO A 318 20.11 -0.63 -4.88
N LYS A 319 19.93 -0.22 -3.63
CA LYS A 319 20.32 -1.05 -2.48
C LYS A 319 19.34 -2.20 -2.31
N ALA A 320 19.84 -3.42 -2.18
CA ALA A 320 19.02 -4.62 -2.00
C ALA A 320 18.06 -4.50 -0.79
N ALA A 321 18.52 -3.95 0.33
CA ALA A 321 17.69 -3.74 1.52
C ALA A 321 16.55 -2.71 1.33
N ASP A 322 16.57 -1.94 0.24
CA ASP A 322 15.52 -0.97 -0.08
C ASP A 322 14.45 -1.54 -1.02
N ASP A 323 14.64 -2.79 -1.49
CA ASP A 323 13.78 -3.45 -2.48
C ASP A 323 12.45 -3.91 -1.86
N TYR A 324 11.55 -2.96 -1.68
CA TYR A 324 10.21 -3.21 -1.17
C TYR A 324 9.21 -2.35 -1.94
N VAL A 325 8.49 -2.97 -2.87
CA VAL A 325 7.47 -2.30 -3.68
C VAL A 325 6.17 -3.09 -3.72
N HIS A 326 5.06 -2.39 -3.52
CA HIS A 326 3.71 -2.94 -3.63
C HIS A 326 2.84 -2.07 -4.54
N MET A 327 2.21 -2.72 -5.50
CA MET A 327 1.40 -2.04 -6.52
C MET A 327 0.23 -1.26 -5.89
N ARG A 328 -0.41 -1.79 -4.85
CA ARG A 328 -1.53 -1.13 -4.15
C ARG A 328 -1.17 0.26 -3.61
N MET A 329 0.08 0.47 -3.14
CA MET A 329 0.54 1.77 -2.66
C MET A 329 0.71 2.77 -3.80
N GLN A 330 1.13 2.28 -4.96
CA GLN A 330 1.25 3.08 -6.17
C GLN A 330 -0.12 3.46 -6.72
N LEU A 331 -1.05 2.50 -6.79
CA LEU A 331 -2.44 2.71 -7.23
C LEU A 331 -3.20 3.64 -6.27
N LEU A 332 -2.90 3.60 -4.96
CA LEU A 332 -3.45 4.53 -3.97
C LEU A 332 -3.13 5.98 -4.33
N VAL A 333 -1.86 6.29 -4.55
CA VAL A 333 -1.43 7.68 -4.85
C VAL A 333 -1.95 8.12 -6.22
N GLU A 334 -1.98 7.23 -7.22
CA GLU A 334 -2.58 7.52 -8.52
C GLU A 334 -4.10 7.79 -8.41
N SER A 335 -4.81 6.97 -7.63
CA SER A 335 -6.25 7.17 -7.38
C SER A 335 -6.53 8.49 -6.68
N LEU A 336 -5.70 8.84 -5.68
CA LEU A 336 -5.80 10.11 -4.97
C LEU A 336 -5.57 11.28 -5.92
N ALA A 337 -4.50 11.25 -6.71
CA ALA A 337 -4.16 12.32 -7.64
C ALA A 337 -5.30 12.58 -8.65
N GLN A 338 -5.80 11.52 -9.30
CA GLN A 338 -6.92 11.62 -10.23
C GLN A 338 -8.21 12.10 -9.54
N SER A 339 -8.43 11.73 -8.28
CA SER A 339 -9.62 12.13 -7.53
C SER A 339 -9.58 13.60 -7.15
N ILE A 340 -8.43 14.13 -6.77
CA ILE A 340 -8.24 15.56 -6.49
C ILE A 340 -8.41 16.38 -7.79
N GLU A 341 -7.85 15.94 -8.91
CA GLU A 341 -8.05 16.56 -10.23
C GLU A 341 -9.52 16.60 -10.62
N ARG A 342 -10.22 15.48 -10.47
CA ARG A 342 -11.67 15.35 -10.78
C ARG A 342 -12.53 16.20 -9.85
N ALA A 343 -12.13 16.35 -8.58
CA ALA A 343 -12.81 17.23 -7.62
C ALA A 343 -12.55 18.71 -7.90
N GLY A 344 -11.50 19.04 -8.66
CA GLY A 344 -11.08 20.42 -8.92
C GLY A 344 -10.48 21.13 -7.71
N GLY A 345 -10.10 20.39 -6.66
CA GLY A 345 -9.59 20.94 -5.41
C GLY A 345 -9.38 19.88 -4.33
N THR A 346 -9.08 20.34 -3.12
CA THR A 346 -8.74 19.50 -1.97
C THR A 346 -9.88 19.42 -0.91
N ASP A 347 -11.10 19.86 -1.26
CA ASP A 347 -12.24 19.66 -0.36
C ASP A 347 -12.45 18.17 -0.07
N ALA A 348 -12.48 17.79 1.20
CA ALA A 348 -12.49 16.40 1.61
C ALA A 348 -13.73 15.62 1.10
N VAL A 349 -14.92 16.28 1.06
CA VAL A 349 -16.15 15.64 0.58
C VAL A 349 -16.08 15.43 -0.93
N ALA A 350 -15.66 16.46 -1.67
CA ALA A 350 -15.53 16.39 -3.12
C ALA A 350 -14.50 15.33 -3.55
N VAL A 351 -13.36 15.26 -2.84
CA VAL A 351 -12.33 14.24 -3.09
C VAL A 351 -12.84 12.85 -2.72
N ALA A 352 -13.54 12.67 -1.59
CA ALA A 352 -14.14 11.38 -1.22
C ALA A 352 -15.11 10.88 -2.29
N ARG A 353 -16.03 11.72 -2.75
CA ARG A 353 -16.98 11.39 -3.83
C ARG A 353 -16.29 11.09 -5.17
N ALA A 354 -15.16 11.76 -5.45
CA ALA A 354 -14.35 11.47 -6.62
C ALA A 354 -13.61 10.13 -6.48
N MET A 355 -13.12 9.82 -5.26
CA MET A 355 -12.44 8.57 -4.93
C MET A 355 -13.36 7.35 -5.05
N GLU A 356 -14.65 7.48 -4.74
CA GLU A 356 -15.65 6.42 -4.95
C GLU A 356 -15.75 5.98 -6.42
N ARG A 357 -15.31 6.83 -7.35
CA ARG A 357 -15.29 6.56 -8.80
C ARG A 357 -13.88 6.33 -9.34
N ALA A 358 -12.90 6.10 -8.45
CA ALA A 358 -11.54 5.83 -8.88
C ALA A 358 -11.49 4.52 -9.67
N ASP A 359 -10.89 4.59 -10.85
CA ASP A 359 -10.59 3.48 -11.75
C ASP A 359 -9.26 3.80 -12.40
N VAL A 360 -8.22 3.12 -11.99
CA VAL A 360 -6.83 3.43 -12.35
C VAL A 360 -6.13 2.21 -12.91
N THR A 361 -5.23 2.45 -13.85
CA THR A 361 -4.36 1.42 -14.40
C THR A 361 -2.92 1.88 -14.31
N LEU A 362 -2.06 1.02 -13.76
CA LEU A 362 -0.64 1.25 -13.64
C LEU A 362 0.13 -0.04 -13.95
N ALA A 363 1.12 0.03 -14.83
CA ALA A 363 1.97 -1.10 -15.21
C ALA A 363 1.16 -2.37 -15.60
N GLY A 364 0.02 -2.17 -16.28
CA GLY A 364 -0.89 -3.24 -16.67
C GLY A 364 -1.82 -3.74 -15.56
N GLN A 365 -1.69 -3.23 -14.34
CA GLN A 365 -2.57 -3.54 -13.21
C GLN A 365 -3.70 -2.52 -13.14
N ARG A 366 -4.95 -2.99 -13.21
CA ARG A 366 -6.14 -2.15 -13.04
C ARG A 366 -6.73 -2.37 -11.66
N GLY A 367 -7.20 -1.29 -11.07
CA GLY A 367 -7.98 -1.36 -9.84
C GLY A 367 -9.05 -0.28 -9.82
N ARG A 368 -10.17 -0.59 -9.17
CA ARG A 368 -11.32 0.31 -9.02
C ARG A 368 -11.79 0.38 -7.58
N MET A 369 -12.23 1.54 -7.15
CA MET A 369 -12.86 1.69 -5.84
C MET A 369 -14.31 1.21 -5.90
N ARG A 370 -14.72 0.38 -4.95
CA ARG A 370 -16.12 0.02 -4.77
C ARG A 370 -16.80 1.08 -3.89
N ALA A 371 -17.75 1.80 -4.47
CA ALA A 371 -18.38 2.93 -3.80
C ALA A 371 -19.19 2.56 -2.55
N THR A 372 -19.68 1.31 -2.44
CA THR A 372 -20.55 0.89 -1.35
C THR A 372 -19.85 0.81 0.00
N ASP A 373 -18.56 0.51 0.01
CA ASP A 373 -17.78 0.25 1.24
C ASP A 373 -16.34 0.78 1.20
N HIS A 374 -15.96 1.46 0.12
CA HIS A 374 -14.62 1.99 -0.11
C HIS A 374 -13.51 0.93 -0.07
N GLN A 375 -13.83 -0.29 -0.49
CA GLN A 375 -12.84 -1.34 -0.73
C GLN A 375 -12.37 -1.30 -2.18
N PHE A 376 -11.07 -1.14 -2.37
CA PHE A 376 -10.45 -1.19 -3.70
C PHE A 376 -10.44 -2.61 -4.24
N GLN A 377 -10.92 -2.78 -5.46
CA GLN A 377 -11.01 -4.05 -6.17
C GLN A 377 -9.88 -4.13 -7.19
N GLN A 378 -9.08 -5.16 -7.09
CA GLN A 378 -7.95 -5.43 -7.97
C GLN A 378 -7.70 -6.93 -8.07
N GLN A 379 -7.02 -7.36 -9.13
CA GLN A 379 -6.59 -8.75 -9.21
C GLN A 379 -5.63 -9.09 -8.06
N LEU A 380 -5.62 -10.36 -7.68
CA LEU A 380 -4.64 -10.92 -6.75
C LEU A 380 -3.79 -11.94 -7.48
N VAL A 381 -2.56 -12.10 -7.03
CA VAL A 381 -1.65 -13.14 -7.52
C VAL A 381 -1.23 -14.03 -6.37
N VAL A 382 -1.11 -15.32 -6.65
CA VAL A 382 -0.54 -16.28 -5.72
C VAL A 382 0.77 -16.78 -6.32
N GLY A 383 1.83 -16.69 -5.55
CA GLY A 383 3.16 -17.14 -5.95
C GLY A 383 3.73 -18.15 -4.98
N VAL A 384 4.58 -19.02 -5.48
CA VAL A 384 5.39 -19.94 -4.68
C VAL A 384 6.82 -19.47 -4.67
N MET A 385 7.44 -19.48 -3.49
CA MET A 385 8.83 -19.10 -3.30
C MET A 385 9.77 -20.07 -4.02
N ASP A 386 10.74 -19.54 -4.75
CA ASP A 386 11.72 -20.32 -5.48
C ASP A 386 13.04 -19.54 -5.64
N ARG A 387 14.07 -20.18 -6.14
CA ARG A 387 15.37 -19.54 -6.39
C ARG A 387 15.31 -18.63 -7.61
N GLN A 388 16.02 -17.53 -7.56
CA GLN A 388 16.24 -16.69 -8.73
C GLN A 388 16.92 -17.49 -9.84
N GLY A 389 16.50 -17.25 -11.09
CA GLY A 389 17.05 -17.89 -12.28
C GLY A 389 16.33 -19.18 -12.71
N VAL A 390 15.44 -19.75 -11.88
CA VAL A 390 14.57 -20.83 -12.33
C VAL A 390 13.43 -20.28 -13.21
N PRO A 391 12.81 -21.11 -14.08
CA PRO A 391 11.70 -20.66 -14.92
C PRO A 391 10.59 -19.97 -14.10
N GLY A 392 10.26 -18.73 -14.48
CA GLY A 392 9.25 -17.91 -13.81
C GLY A 392 9.75 -17.08 -12.62
N VAL A 393 11.05 -17.14 -12.27
CA VAL A 393 11.67 -16.30 -11.23
C VAL A 393 12.88 -15.55 -11.81
N LYS A 394 12.60 -14.50 -12.56
CA LYS A 394 13.62 -13.60 -13.12
C LYS A 394 14.24 -12.71 -12.03
N PHE A 395 13.41 -12.23 -11.13
CA PHE A 395 13.79 -11.30 -10.07
C PHE A 395 13.68 -11.97 -8.71
N ASP A 396 14.71 -11.78 -7.91
CA ASP A 396 14.65 -12.00 -6.47
C ASP A 396 14.09 -10.76 -5.77
N VAL A 397 13.86 -10.85 -4.47
CA VAL A 397 13.55 -9.72 -3.61
C VAL A 397 14.70 -9.47 -2.64
N GLU A 398 15.04 -8.22 -2.41
CA GLU A 398 16.06 -7.78 -1.44
C GLU A 398 17.47 -8.37 -1.65
N GLY A 399 17.83 -8.80 -2.87
CA GLY A 399 19.12 -9.45 -3.11
C GLY A 399 19.27 -10.80 -2.41
N SER A 400 18.16 -11.41 -1.98
CA SER A 400 18.15 -12.65 -1.20
C SER A 400 18.48 -13.89 -2.03
N GLY A 401 18.43 -13.80 -3.35
CA GLY A 401 18.49 -14.95 -4.25
C GLY A 401 17.17 -15.73 -4.36
N TYR A 402 16.10 -15.26 -3.70
CA TYR A 402 14.78 -15.88 -3.71
C TYR A 402 13.72 -14.90 -4.22
N GLY A 403 12.80 -15.42 -5.03
CA GLY A 403 11.64 -14.69 -5.54
C GLY A 403 10.40 -15.57 -5.50
N PHE A 404 9.33 -15.08 -6.10
CA PHE A 404 8.07 -15.82 -6.16
C PHE A 404 7.68 -16.05 -7.62
N ARG A 405 7.54 -17.32 -7.98
CA ARG A 405 6.96 -17.72 -9.25
C ARG A 405 5.45 -17.65 -9.14
N VAL A 406 4.81 -16.89 -10.00
CA VAL A 406 3.34 -16.80 -10.04
C VAL A 406 2.75 -18.15 -10.47
N ILE A 407 1.86 -18.70 -9.65
CA ILE A 407 1.16 -19.98 -9.90
C ILE A 407 -0.33 -19.78 -10.17
N LYS A 408 -0.90 -18.66 -9.73
CA LYS A 408 -2.30 -18.32 -9.95
C LYS A 408 -2.49 -16.81 -10.04
N THR A 409 -3.33 -16.37 -10.95
CA THR A 409 -3.89 -15.02 -10.98
C THR A 409 -5.38 -15.13 -10.73
N VAL A 410 -5.87 -14.37 -9.77
CA VAL A 410 -7.27 -14.32 -9.38
C VAL A 410 -7.85 -12.98 -9.80
N ALA A 411 -8.81 -12.99 -10.71
CA ALA A 411 -9.46 -11.78 -11.18
C ALA A 411 -10.13 -11.01 -10.03
N ALA A 412 -10.22 -9.69 -10.15
CA ALA A 412 -10.83 -8.83 -9.12
C ALA A 412 -12.24 -9.29 -8.76
N GLU A 413 -13.05 -9.63 -9.74
CA GLU A 413 -14.44 -10.09 -9.59
C GLU A 413 -14.52 -11.43 -8.83
N ARG A 414 -13.51 -12.29 -8.97
CA ARG A 414 -13.43 -13.57 -8.25
C ARG A 414 -13.01 -13.40 -6.80
N ALA A 415 -12.16 -12.39 -6.53
CA ALA A 415 -11.72 -12.07 -5.18
C ALA A 415 -12.71 -11.16 -4.43
N GLU A 416 -13.64 -10.53 -5.14
CA GLU A 416 -14.62 -9.62 -4.54
C GLU A 416 -15.53 -10.35 -3.55
N MET A 417 -15.67 -9.78 -2.35
CA MET A 417 -16.50 -10.32 -1.29
C MET A 417 -17.74 -9.44 -1.08
N PRO A 418 -18.88 -10.01 -0.67
CA PRO A 418 -20.03 -9.22 -0.26
C PRO A 418 -19.68 -8.24 0.85
N THR A 419 -20.39 -7.12 0.90
CA THR A 419 -20.26 -6.13 1.99
C THR A 419 -21.56 -5.95 2.74
N ILE A 420 -21.45 -5.72 4.05
CA ILE A 420 -22.56 -5.32 4.93
C ILE A 420 -22.44 -3.87 5.38
N CYS A 421 -21.54 -3.11 4.74
CA CYS A 421 -21.31 -1.71 5.06
C CYS A 421 -22.60 -0.89 4.93
N ARG A 422 -22.86 -0.04 5.94
CA ARG A 422 -23.96 0.92 5.99
C ARG A 422 -23.43 2.29 6.39
N MET A 423 -22.36 2.75 5.69
CA MET A 423 -21.78 4.04 6.02
C MET A 423 -22.76 5.18 5.80
N GLN A 424 -22.72 6.15 6.71
CA GLN A 424 -23.44 7.41 6.54
C GLN A 424 -22.71 8.26 5.50
N ARG A 425 -23.42 8.70 4.47
CA ARG A 425 -22.86 9.50 3.37
C ARG A 425 -23.24 10.96 3.53
N LEU A 426 -22.40 11.85 3.01
CA LEU A 426 -22.61 13.30 2.99
C LEU A 426 -23.05 13.80 1.63
#